data_45ed7c31b3d5f3febf07d5338392a4c0
#
_entry.id   45ed7c31b3d5f3febf07d5338392a4c0
#
_cell.length_a   1.000
_cell.length_b   1.000
_cell.length_c   1.000
_cell.angle_alpha   90.00
_cell.angle_beta   90.00
_cell.angle_gamma   90.00
#
_symmetry.space_group_name_H-M   'P 1'
#
loop_
_entity.id
_entity.type
_entity.pdbx_description
1 polymer ?
#
loop_
_entity_poly.entity_id
_entity_poly.type
_entity_poly.pdbx_seq_one_letter_code
_entity_poly.pdbx_strand_id
1 'polypeptide(L)'
;MTSIYSTKFVVREATENDLPACLQLDLSYETEYVWQMDVRDEEGTIAVGFRTVRLPRLMRVVYPREPAGLTIAWQKRDCFLVAETSGVVRGYIVMRVDAGRTNAWVSDLAVGRAWRRQKIGSALLAEAYRWAQKAKLPRLTVETQTKNYPGISFCQKHGLFFCGFNDRYYANHDIALFFAQNVRL
;
A
#
# COMPACT_ATOMS: atom_id res chain seq x y z
N MET A 1 0.88 2.77 -37.55
CA MET A 1 2.10 2.94 -36.73
C MET A 1 1.66 3.52 -35.38
N THR A 2 1.40 2.69 -34.40
CA THR A 2 0.93 3.12 -33.07
C THR A 2 2.18 3.40 -32.24
N SER A 3 2.44 4.69 -31.97
CA SER A 3 3.55 5.15 -31.13
C SER A 3 3.32 4.70 -29.69
N ILE A 4 4.12 3.75 -29.21
CA ILE A 4 4.15 3.33 -27.80
C ILE A 4 4.95 4.39 -27.05
N TYR A 5 4.30 5.44 -26.59
CA TYR A 5 4.89 6.35 -25.61
C TYR A 5 4.99 5.61 -24.27
N SER A 6 6.17 5.08 -23.97
CA SER A 6 6.52 4.70 -22.61
C SER A 6 6.50 5.96 -21.77
N THR A 7 5.48 6.13 -20.95
CA THR A 7 5.37 7.28 -20.06
C THR A 7 6.50 7.19 -19.03
N LYS A 8 7.61 7.87 -19.27
CA LYS A 8 8.72 7.95 -18.31
C LYS A 8 8.24 8.70 -17.09
N PHE A 9 8.19 8.05 -15.96
CA PHE A 9 8.00 8.67 -14.66
C PHE A 9 9.31 8.62 -13.87
N VAL A 10 9.45 9.51 -12.90
CA VAL A 10 10.60 9.56 -11.97
C VAL A 10 10.06 9.35 -10.56
N VAL A 11 10.78 8.56 -9.77
CA VAL A 11 10.53 8.42 -8.33
C VAL A 11 11.58 9.24 -7.60
N ARG A 12 11.14 10.12 -6.71
CA ARG A 12 12.00 10.99 -5.90
C ARG A 12 11.44 11.18 -4.50
N GLU A 13 12.24 11.71 -3.61
CA GLU A 13 11.74 12.17 -2.30
C GLU A 13 10.68 13.26 -2.49
N ALA A 14 9.65 13.18 -1.65
CA ALA A 14 8.59 14.18 -1.63
C ALA A 14 9.05 15.44 -0.90
N THR A 15 8.56 16.57 -1.38
CA THR A 15 8.64 17.87 -0.70
C THR A 15 7.27 18.27 -0.16
N GLU A 16 7.20 19.26 0.70
CA GLU A 16 5.93 19.77 1.22
C GLU A 16 4.99 20.23 0.09
N ASN A 17 5.56 20.75 -0.99
CA ASN A 17 4.80 21.22 -2.16
C ASN A 17 4.11 20.08 -2.94
N ASP A 18 4.46 18.83 -2.70
CA ASP A 18 3.82 17.67 -3.33
C ASP A 18 2.52 17.24 -2.61
N LEU A 19 2.35 17.63 -1.33
CA LEU A 19 1.21 17.22 -0.53
C LEU A 19 -0.15 17.56 -1.15
N PRO A 20 -0.38 18.80 -1.65
CA PRO A 20 -1.65 19.13 -2.30
C PRO A 20 -1.96 18.21 -3.48
N ALA A 21 -0.97 17.90 -4.30
CA ALA A 21 -1.13 16.99 -5.43
C ALA A 21 -1.41 15.55 -4.99
N CYS A 22 -0.75 15.06 -3.93
CA CYS A 22 -1.03 13.74 -3.35
C CYS A 22 -2.47 13.65 -2.83
N LEU A 23 -2.97 14.69 -2.18
CA LEU A 23 -4.32 14.76 -1.64
C LEU A 23 -5.42 14.79 -2.72
N GLN A 24 -5.10 15.29 -3.91
CA GLN A 24 -6.03 15.38 -5.04
C GLN A 24 -6.11 14.11 -5.87
N LEU A 25 -5.26 13.11 -5.62
CA LEU A 25 -5.32 11.85 -6.36
C LEU A 25 -6.63 11.11 -6.11
N ASP A 26 -7.32 10.69 -7.17
CA ASP A 26 -8.41 9.71 -7.06
C ASP A 26 -7.80 8.34 -6.73
N LEU A 27 -7.92 7.94 -5.47
CA LEU A 27 -7.42 6.67 -4.96
C LEU A 27 -8.52 5.59 -4.89
N SER A 28 -9.74 5.89 -5.33
CA SER A 28 -10.82 4.92 -5.37
C SER A 28 -10.47 3.74 -6.28
N TYR A 29 -11.00 2.57 -5.96
CA TYR A 29 -10.82 1.37 -6.77
C TYR A 29 -12.11 0.55 -6.82
N GLU A 30 -12.16 -0.35 -7.76
CA GLU A 30 -13.24 -1.30 -7.92
C GLU A 30 -12.70 -2.73 -7.76
N THR A 31 -13.51 -3.59 -7.17
CA THR A 31 -13.15 -4.99 -6.98
C THR A 31 -14.36 -5.92 -7.12
N GLU A 32 -14.13 -7.08 -7.72
CA GLU A 32 -15.10 -8.20 -7.75
C GLU A 32 -14.76 -9.25 -6.68
N TYR A 33 -13.62 -9.12 -6.00
CA TYR A 33 -13.15 -10.08 -5.01
C TYR A 33 -12.73 -9.37 -3.74
N VAL A 34 -12.85 -10.09 -2.62
CA VAL A 34 -12.36 -9.68 -1.30
C VAL A 34 -11.71 -10.87 -0.61
N TRP A 35 -10.90 -10.60 0.39
CA TRP A 35 -10.55 -11.62 1.37
C TRP A 35 -11.55 -11.55 2.52
N GLN A 36 -12.26 -12.65 2.75
CA GLN A 36 -13.17 -12.83 3.87
C GLN A 36 -12.44 -13.54 4.98
N MET A 37 -12.49 -12.98 6.18
CA MET A 37 -11.98 -13.59 7.40
C MET A 37 -13.00 -14.62 7.92
N ASP A 38 -12.51 -15.75 8.36
CA ASP A 38 -13.25 -16.81 9.05
C ASP A 38 -12.52 -17.12 10.36
N VAL A 39 -13.24 -17.09 11.46
CA VAL A 39 -12.69 -17.36 12.80
C VAL A 39 -13.41 -18.57 13.37
N ARG A 40 -12.66 -19.56 13.82
CA ARG A 40 -13.17 -20.74 14.51
C ARG A 40 -12.53 -20.78 15.89
N ASP A 41 -13.36 -20.95 16.89
CA ASP A 41 -12.96 -21.15 18.27
C ASP A 41 -13.48 -22.53 18.70
N GLU A 42 -12.59 -23.50 18.76
CA GLU A 42 -12.91 -24.88 19.07
C GLU A 42 -11.96 -25.38 20.19
N GLU A 43 -12.52 -25.70 21.34
CA GLU A 43 -11.84 -26.36 22.48
C GLU A 43 -10.44 -25.78 22.83
N GLY A 44 -10.36 -24.46 22.92
CA GLY A 44 -9.10 -23.76 23.28
C GLY A 44 -8.15 -23.50 22.11
N THR A 45 -8.60 -23.75 20.88
CA THR A 45 -7.87 -23.41 19.65
C THR A 45 -8.60 -22.33 18.88
N ILE A 46 -7.95 -21.19 18.64
CA ILE A 46 -8.45 -20.13 17.76
C ILE A 46 -7.78 -20.28 16.41
N ALA A 47 -8.54 -20.65 15.39
CA ALA A 47 -8.07 -20.69 14.00
C ALA A 47 -8.64 -19.51 13.24
N VAL A 48 -7.76 -18.74 12.57
CA VAL A 48 -8.16 -17.63 11.70
C VAL A 48 -7.71 -17.92 10.28
N GLY A 49 -8.66 -17.90 9.36
CA GLY A 49 -8.41 -18.10 7.95
C GLY A 49 -8.88 -16.93 7.09
N PHE A 50 -8.24 -16.73 5.95
CA PHE A 50 -8.68 -15.80 4.93
C PHE A 50 -8.90 -16.56 3.63
N ARG A 51 -10.06 -16.36 3.01
CA ARG A 51 -10.38 -16.93 1.71
C ARG A 51 -10.78 -15.85 0.71
N THR A 52 -10.40 -16.03 -0.55
CA THR A 52 -10.89 -15.18 -1.63
C THR A 52 -12.34 -15.48 -1.92
N VAL A 53 -13.18 -14.47 -1.87
CA VAL A 53 -14.62 -14.57 -2.18
C VAL A 53 -14.94 -13.63 -3.33
N ARG A 54 -15.69 -14.14 -4.31
CA ARG A 54 -16.25 -13.33 -5.38
C ARG A 54 -17.50 -12.63 -4.89
N LEU A 55 -17.58 -11.32 -5.10
CA LEU A 55 -18.75 -10.54 -4.77
C LEU A 55 -19.85 -10.72 -5.82
N PRO A 56 -21.12 -10.67 -5.43
CA PRO A 56 -22.24 -10.76 -6.37
C PRO A 56 -22.32 -9.54 -7.30
N ARG A 57 -21.73 -8.42 -6.90
CA ARG A 57 -21.68 -7.17 -7.67
C ARG A 57 -20.31 -6.53 -7.53
N LEU A 58 -19.90 -5.79 -8.54
CA LEU A 58 -18.73 -4.93 -8.48
C LEU A 58 -18.86 -3.94 -7.32
N MET A 59 -17.87 -3.91 -6.45
CA MET A 59 -17.83 -2.99 -5.31
C MET A 59 -16.84 -1.87 -5.59
N ARG A 60 -17.32 -0.63 -5.48
CA ARG A 60 -16.45 0.54 -5.46
C ARG A 60 -16.05 0.84 -4.04
N VAL A 61 -14.75 0.99 -3.81
CA VAL A 61 -14.16 1.25 -2.50
C VAL A 61 -13.45 2.59 -2.52
N VAL A 62 -13.73 3.41 -1.50
CA VAL A 62 -12.99 4.65 -1.24
C VAL A 62 -11.74 4.30 -0.43
N TYR A 63 -10.65 5.03 -0.63
CA TYR A 63 -9.42 4.83 0.13
C TYR A 63 -9.71 5.01 1.64
N PRO A 64 -9.19 4.10 2.51
CA PRO A 64 -9.64 4.03 3.91
C PRO A 64 -9.13 5.16 4.80
N ARG A 65 -8.19 5.96 4.33
CA ARG A 65 -7.62 7.06 5.09
C ARG A 65 -8.22 8.39 4.65
N GLU A 66 -8.53 9.22 5.61
CA GLU A 66 -8.96 10.58 5.35
C GLU A 66 -7.78 11.46 4.91
N PRO A 67 -8.03 12.55 4.15
CA PRO A 67 -7.00 13.48 3.71
C PRO A 67 -6.11 14.00 4.84
N ALA A 68 -6.69 14.31 6.01
CA ALA A 68 -5.94 14.74 7.19
C ALA A 68 -4.88 13.70 7.64
N GLY A 69 -5.14 12.41 7.41
CA GLY A 69 -4.21 11.33 7.71
C GLY A 69 -2.89 11.45 6.94
N LEU A 70 -2.91 11.94 5.70
CA LEU A 70 -1.70 12.11 4.91
C LEU A 70 -0.83 13.26 5.45
N THR A 71 -1.43 14.34 5.94
CA THR A 71 -0.71 15.44 6.58
C THR A 71 0.00 14.97 7.86
N ILE A 72 -0.69 14.14 8.67
CA ILE A 72 -0.09 13.53 9.85
C ILE A 72 1.03 12.57 9.45
N ALA A 73 0.82 11.77 8.41
CA ALA A 73 1.83 10.86 7.89
C ALA A 73 3.06 11.62 7.39
N TRP A 74 2.88 12.77 6.76
CA TRP A 74 3.97 13.67 6.36
C TRP A 74 4.81 14.13 7.54
N GLN A 75 4.19 14.56 8.63
CA GLN A 75 4.89 15.03 9.84
C GLN A 75 5.67 13.91 10.55
N LYS A 76 5.18 12.68 10.49
CA LYS A 76 5.72 11.52 11.21
C LYS A 76 6.50 10.55 10.33
N ARG A 77 6.75 10.91 9.07
CA ARG A 77 7.43 10.02 8.13
C ARG A 77 8.91 9.86 8.44
N ASP A 78 9.42 8.67 8.17
CA ASP A 78 10.87 8.45 8.01
C ASP A 78 11.26 8.53 6.54
N CYS A 79 10.34 8.17 5.64
CA CYS A 79 10.52 8.30 4.20
C CYS A 79 9.18 8.57 3.51
N PHE A 80 9.18 9.50 2.56
CA PHE A 80 8.05 9.76 1.67
C PHE A 80 8.57 9.97 0.25
N LEU A 81 8.14 9.10 -0.67
CA LEU A 81 8.51 9.20 -2.07
C LEU A 81 7.28 9.48 -2.92
N VAL A 82 7.48 10.25 -3.99
CA VAL A 82 6.47 10.48 -5.03
C VAL A 82 6.95 9.96 -6.36
N ALA A 83 6.01 9.49 -7.17
CA ALA A 83 6.23 9.22 -8.59
C ALA A 83 5.59 10.34 -9.39
N GLU A 84 6.35 11.01 -10.24
CA GLU A 84 5.89 12.10 -11.07
C GLU A 84 6.09 11.86 -12.56
N THR A 85 5.23 12.46 -13.36
CA THR A 85 5.34 12.53 -14.82
C THR A 85 5.20 13.98 -15.22
N SER A 86 6.22 14.55 -15.89
CA SER A 86 6.22 15.96 -16.32
C SER A 86 5.87 16.94 -15.19
N GLY A 87 6.46 16.76 -14.01
CA GLY A 87 6.25 17.61 -12.84
C GLY A 87 4.92 17.39 -12.10
N VAL A 88 4.10 16.41 -12.51
CA VAL A 88 2.81 16.14 -11.86
C VAL A 88 2.85 14.81 -11.13
N VAL A 89 2.54 14.82 -9.83
CA VAL A 89 2.48 13.61 -8.98
C VAL A 89 1.39 12.67 -9.47
N ARG A 90 1.75 11.39 -9.59
CA ARG A 90 0.86 10.31 -10.05
C ARG A 90 0.64 9.22 -9.00
N GLY A 91 1.50 9.18 -8.00
CA GLY A 91 1.43 8.23 -6.90
C GLY A 91 2.46 8.55 -5.85
N TYR A 92 2.32 7.93 -4.69
CA TYR A 92 3.22 8.12 -3.57
C TYR A 92 3.33 6.87 -2.69
N ILE A 93 4.39 6.82 -1.88
CA ILE A 93 4.57 5.83 -0.82
C ILE A 93 5.08 6.53 0.43
N VAL A 94 4.51 6.17 1.57
CA VAL A 94 4.91 6.68 2.90
C VAL A 94 5.40 5.53 3.75
N MET A 95 6.54 5.73 4.38
CA MET A 95 7.13 4.74 5.29
C MET A 95 7.46 5.34 6.64
N ARG A 96 7.37 4.48 7.64
CA ARG A 96 7.79 4.74 9.02
C ARG A 96 8.64 3.57 9.50
N VAL A 97 9.55 3.86 10.39
CA VAL A 97 10.36 2.85 11.08
C VAL A 97 9.70 2.52 12.41
N ASP A 98 9.59 1.25 12.73
CA ASP A 98 9.14 0.83 14.06
C ASP A 98 10.13 1.23 15.14
N ALA A 99 9.67 1.32 16.41
CA ALA A 99 10.50 1.74 17.53
C ALA A 99 11.74 0.86 17.73
N GLY A 100 11.65 -0.43 17.41
CA GLY A 100 12.77 -1.37 17.48
C GLY A 100 13.74 -1.28 16.30
N ARG A 101 13.46 -0.44 15.30
CA ARG A 101 14.22 -0.33 14.04
C ARG A 101 14.42 -1.68 13.33
N THR A 102 13.41 -2.52 13.38
CA THR A 102 13.42 -3.86 12.78
C THR A 102 12.58 -3.95 11.51
N ASN A 103 11.74 -2.92 11.26
CA ASN A 103 10.77 -2.96 10.18
C ASN A 103 10.55 -1.58 9.55
N ALA A 104 10.62 -1.52 8.22
CA ALA A 104 10.12 -0.42 7.41
C ALA A 104 8.62 -0.65 7.17
N TRP A 105 7.78 0.15 7.79
CA TRP A 105 6.33 0.04 7.68
C TRP A 105 5.81 0.97 6.60
N VAL A 106 5.30 0.40 5.50
CA VAL A 106 4.60 1.14 4.44
C VAL A 106 3.17 1.35 4.88
N SER A 107 2.87 2.55 5.37
CA SER A 107 1.52 2.93 5.79
C SER A 107 0.63 3.27 4.60
N ASP A 108 1.20 3.81 3.55
CA ASP A 108 0.49 4.21 2.34
C ASP A 108 1.30 3.88 1.09
N LEU A 109 0.68 3.20 0.15
CA LEU A 109 1.15 3.03 -1.22
C LEU A 109 -0.02 3.29 -2.15
N ALA A 110 -0.01 4.43 -2.80
CA ALA A 110 -1.13 4.93 -3.56
C ALA A 110 -0.71 5.37 -4.97
N VAL A 111 -1.52 5.01 -5.95
CA VAL A 111 -1.37 5.45 -7.35
C VAL A 111 -2.73 5.94 -7.82
N GLY A 112 -2.77 7.14 -8.36
CA GLY A 112 -3.97 7.73 -8.93
C GLY A 112 -4.64 6.78 -9.94
N ARG A 113 -5.98 6.65 -9.87
CA ARG A 113 -6.75 5.65 -10.64
C ARG A 113 -6.40 5.62 -12.12
N ALA A 114 -6.28 6.78 -12.76
CA ALA A 114 -5.93 6.91 -14.18
C ALA A 114 -4.50 6.46 -14.53
N TRP A 115 -3.61 6.31 -13.53
CA TRP A 115 -2.19 6.00 -13.70
C TRP A 115 -1.81 4.61 -13.25
N ARG A 116 -2.78 3.80 -12.85
CA ARG A 116 -2.56 2.39 -12.46
C ARG A 116 -2.17 1.55 -13.67
N ARG A 117 -1.58 0.38 -13.40
CA ARG A 117 -1.10 -0.61 -14.40
C ARG A 117 0.03 -0.10 -15.30
N GLN A 118 0.63 1.05 -14.97
CA GLN A 118 1.77 1.66 -15.67
C GLN A 118 3.08 1.46 -14.89
N LYS A 119 3.17 0.46 -14.02
CA LYS A 119 4.33 0.09 -13.19
C LYS A 119 4.75 1.13 -12.11
N ILE A 120 3.99 2.21 -11.92
CA ILE A 120 4.30 3.25 -10.92
C ILE A 120 4.35 2.66 -9.51
N GLY A 121 3.35 1.90 -9.09
CA GLY A 121 3.35 1.25 -7.78
C GLY A 121 4.52 0.29 -7.58
N SER A 122 4.92 -0.44 -8.64
CA SER A 122 6.08 -1.34 -8.60
C SER A 122 7.39 -0.57 -8.40
N ALA A 123 7.54 0.59 -9.05
CA ALA A 123 8.73 1.43 -8.90
C ALA A 123 8.79 2.07 -7.51
N LEU A 124 7.66 2.58 -7.00
CA LEU A 124 7.59 3.10 -5.63
C LEU A 124 7.96 2.04 -4.60
N LEU A 125 7.44 0.82 -4.73
CA LEU A 125 7.78 -0.29 -3.83
C LEU A 125 9.27 -0.69 -3.94
N ALA A 126 9.83 -0.69 -5.15
CA ALA A 126 11.25 -1.00 -5.35
C ALA A 126 12.16 0.06 -4.70
N GLU A 127 11.80 1.35 -4.79
CA GLU A 127 12.56 2.40 -4.10
C GLU A 127 12.40 2.32 -2.58
N ALA A 128 11.20 1.99 -2.09
CA ALA A 128 10.97 1.73 -0.68
C ALA A 128 11.87 0.60 -0.14
N TYR A 129 11.99 -0.48 -0.91
CA TYR A 129 12.88 -1.59 -0.58
C TYR A 129 14.35 -1.14 -0.52
N ARG A 130 14.83 -0.38 -1.52
CA ARG A 130 16.20 0.17 -1.53
C ARG A 130 16.44 1.12 -0.36
N TRP A 131 15.45 1.92 -0.01
CA TRP A 131 15.52 2.80 1.16
C TRP A 131 15.66 1.98 2.45
N ALA A 132 14.82 0.95 2.64
CA ALA A 132 14.89 0.07 3.80
C ALA A 132 16.26 -0.64 3.89
N GLN A 133 16.83 -1.05 2.75
CA GLN A 133 18.15 -1.66 2.65
C GLN A 133 19.26 -0.68 3.09
N LYS A 134 19.23 0.57 2.60
CA LYS A 134 20.17 1.63 3.01
C LYS A 134 20.06 1.97 4.50
N ALA A 135 18.83 1.94 5.03
CA ALA A 135 18.55 2.17 6.45
C ALA A 135 18.88 0.96 7.35
N LYS A 136 19.36 -0.15 6.75
CA LYS A 136 19.68 -1.43 7.42
C LYS A 136 18.49 -2.02 8.20
N LEU A 137 17.30 -1.89 7.65
CA LEU A 137 16.08 -2.46 8.20
C LEU A 137 15.86 -3.85 7.60
N PRO A 138 15.79 -4.92 8.41
CA PRO A 138 15.77 -6.29 7.90
C PRO A 138 14.43 -6.69 7.27
N ARG A 139 13.38 -5.87 7.44
CA ARG A 139 12.02 -6.19 6.98
C ARG A 139 11.33 -4.97 6.41
N LEU A 140 10.51 -5.17 5.38
CA LEU A 140 9.56 -4.20 4.84
C LEU A 140 8.16 -4.80 4.93
N THR A 141 7.23 -4.08 5.53
CA THR A 141 5.82 -4.49 5.69
C THR A 141 4.89 -3.48 5.03
N VAL A 142 3.94 -3.98 4.27
CA VAL A 142 2.88 -3.19 3.62
C VAL A 142 1.55 -3.54 4.24
N GLU A 143 0.75 -2.55 4.58
CA GLU A 143 -0.62 -2.74 5.05
C GLU A 143 -1.64 -2.52 3.93
N THR A 144 -2.71 -3.30 3.94
CA THR A 144 -3.85 -3.14 3.03
C THR A 144 -5.14 -3.66 3.66
N GLN A 145 -6.29 -3.33 3.07
CA GLN A 145 -7.59 -3.81 3.55
C GLN A 145 -7.94 -5.19 2.95
N THR A 146 -8.77 -5.96 3.65
CA THR A 146 -9.38 -7.19 3.10
C THR A 146 -10.20 -6.95 1.83
N LYS A 147 -10.78 -5.76 1.69
CA LYS A 147 -11.54 -5.33 0.50
C LYS A 147 -10.64 -4.93 -0.66
N ASN A 148 -9.37 -4.65 -0.42
CA ASN A 148 -8.43 -4.21 -1.45
C ASN A 148 -7.77 -5.40 -2.16
N TYR A 149 -8.57 -6.21 -2.84
CA TYR A 149 -8.05 -7.36 -3.59
C TYR A 149 -6.98 -6.98 -4.64
N PRO A 150 -7.11 -5.85 -5.37
CA PRO A 150 -6.01 -5.37 -6.21
C PRO A 150 -4.70 -5.13 -5.45
N GLY A 151 -4.77 -4.57 -4.24
CA GLY A 151 -3.62 -4.35 -3.36
C GLY A 151 -3.04 -5.66 -2.83
N ILE A 152 -3.89 -6.61 -2.41
CA ILE A 152 -3.49 -7.95 -1.99
C ILE A 152 -2.73 -8.65 -3.12
N SER A 153 -3.31 -8.67 -4.33
CA SER A 153 -2.71 -9.27 -5.52
C SER A 153 -1.39 -8.59 -5.90
N PHE A 154 -1.30 -7.27 -5.71
CA PHE A 154 -0.08 -6.51 -5.91
C PHE A 154 1.03 -6.96 -4.94
N CYS A 155 0.74 -7.06 -3.65
CA CYS A 155 1.69 -7.52 -2.64
C CYS A 155 2.21 -8.94 -2.96
N GLN A 156 1.30 -9.88 -3.24
CA GLN A 156 1.65 -11.26 -3.59
C GLN A 156 2.50 -11.32 -4.86
N LYS A 157 2.14 -10.56 -5.90
CA LYS A 157 2.92 -10.50 -7.15
C LYS A 157 4.33 -10.00 -6.96
N HIS A 158 4.56 -9.13 -5.97
CA HIS A 158 5.87 -8.58 -5.62
C HIS A 158 6.63 -9.42 -4.58
N GLY A 159 6.15 -10.63 -4.28
CA GLY A 159 6.82 -11.56 -3.37
C GLY A 159 6.69 -11.20 -1.89
N LEU A 160 5.76 -10.31 -1.53
CA LEU A 160 5.43 -10.10 -0.14
C LEU A 160 4.50 -11.24 0.32
N PHE A 161 4.80 -11.83 1.47
CA PHE A 161 3.99 -12.88 2.09
C PHE A 161 3.08 -12.31 3.17
N PHE A 162 1.90 -12.88 3.30
CA PHE A 162 0.98 -12.55 4.38
C PHE A 162 1.62 -12.89 5.73
N CYS A 163 1.60 -11.94 6.66
CA CYS A 163 2.27 -12.09 7.95
C CYS A 163 1.41 -11.71 9.15
N GLY A 164 0.16 -11.31 8.95
CA GLY A 164 -0.75 -10.98 10.02
C GLY A 164 -1.89 -10.08 9.61
N PHE A 165 -2.74 -9.79 10.57
CA PHE A 165 -3.90 -8.92 10.41
C PHE A 165 -4.20 -8.17 11.70
N ASN A 166 -5.04 -7.13 11.60
CA ASN A 166 -5.64 -6.48 12.75
C ASN A 166 -7.11 -6.18 12.43
N ASP A 167 -8.01 -6.69 13.27
CA ASP A 167 -9.44 -6.43 13.13
C ASP A 167 -9.78 -4.99 13.56
N ARG A 168 -10.73 -4.37 12.88
CA ARG A 168 -11.17 -2.98 13.15
C ARG A 168 -10.03 -1.96 13.18
N TYR A 169 -9.04 -2.15 12.33
CA TYR A 169 -7.84 -1.32 12.31
C TYR A 169 -8.07 0.09 11.76
N TYR A 170 -8.86 0.19 10.69
CA TYR A 170 -9.18 1.48 10.07
C TYR A 170 -10.37 2.16 10.77
N ALA A 171 -10.48 3.49 10.62
CA ALA A 171 -11.59 4.27 11.20
C ALA A 171 -12.98 3.77 10.79
N ASN A 172 -13.10 3.15 9.62
CA ASN A 172 -14.31 2.52 9.13
C ASN A 172 -14.49 1.06 9.61
N HIS A 173 -13.69 0.62 10.59
CA HIS A 173 -13.66 -0.73 11.16
C HIS A 173 -13.25 -1.85 10.17
N ASP A 174 -12.66 -1.50 9.04
CA ASP A 174 -12.12 -2.51 8.13
C ASP A 174 -10.89 -3.21 8.73
N ILE A 175 -10.75 -4.49 8.38
CA ILE A 175 -9.62 -5.32 8.77
C ILE A 175 -8.39 -4.89 7.96
N ALA A 176 -7.27 -4.66 8.63
CA ALA A 176 -5.97 -4.54 7.99
C ALA A 176 -5.32 -5.92 7.80
N LEU A 177 -4.72 -6.12 6.65
CA LEU A 177 -3.84 -7.23 6.34
C LEU A 177 -2.41 -6.72 6.23
N PHE A 178 -1.47 -7.49 6.73
CA PHE A 178 -0.05 -7.15 6.68
C PHE A 178 0.68 -8.14 5.77
N PHE A 179 1.41 -7.58 4.81
CA PHE A 179 2.26 -8.34 3.89
C PHE A 179 3.69 -7.89 4.06
N ALA A 180 4.62 -8.82 4.20
CA ALA A 180 6.01 -8.50 4.46
C ALA A 180 6.97 -9.16 3.48
N GLN A 181 8.16 -8.59 3.39
CA GLN A 181 9.30 -9.15 2.69
C GLN A 181 10.57 -8.91 3.51
N ASN A 182 11.44 -9.89 3.56
CA ASN A 182 12.76 -9.71 4.15
C ASN A 182 13.64 -8.85 3.24
N VAL A 183 14.32 -7.89 3.80
CA VAL A 183 15.28 -7.03 3.11
C VAL A 183 16.66 -7.69 3.20
N ARG A 184 17.28 -7.93 2.06
CA ARG A 184 18.66 -8.44 2.03
C ARG A 184 19.59 -7.27 2.35
N LEU A 185 20.28 -7.36 3.47
CA LEU A 185 21.25 -6.37 3.95
C LEU A 185 22.62 -6.61 3.32
#